data_765a7a038a4217c5cce82ee688d10f59
#
_entry.id   765a7a038a4217c5cce82ee688d10f59
#
_cell.length_a   1.000
_cell.length_b   1.000
_cell.length_c   1.000
_cell.angle_alpha   90.00
_cell.angle_beta   90.00
_cell.angle_gamma   90.00
#
_symmetry.space_group_name_H-M   'P 1'
#
loop_
_entity.id
_entity.type
_entity.pdbx_description
1 polymer ?
#
loop_
_entity_poly.entity_id
_entity_poly.type
_entity_poly.pdbx_seq_one_letter_code
_entity_poly.pdbx_strand_id
1 'polypeptide(L)'
;MTTRLWLSLWAVVAMMGLGGTSAQAQMTFFVTSVGKGNGADLGGLAGADAHCLALAKAAGSTLTNWRAYLSTTEPGGTEGVNARDRIGKGPWQNAKGAMIAKSIADLHSDSNNLTKQTALTGSPFSVSGRGDPVNTHDILTGSDPEGMFSTAGGDTTCGNWTKSGDGSAIVGHSDRQGLKDTRHMRSWNSSHGTRGCSQANLVSTGGAGLLYCFVAN
;
A
#
# COMPACT_ATOMS: atom_id res chain seq x y z
N MET A 1 55.69 37.82 55.03
CA MET A 1 54.93 37.99 53.79
C MET A 1 54.57 36.61 53.31
N THR A 2 53.35 36.15 53.56
CA THR A 2 52.85 34.81 53.22
C THR A 2 51.69 34.96 52.21
N THR A 3 51.98 34.62 50.98
CA THR A 3 50.98 34.64 49.88
C THR A 3 50.21 33.35 49.89
N ARG A 4 48.90 33.41 50.12
CA ARG A 4 47.97 32.27 49.99
C ARG A 4 47.48 32.13 48.55
N LEU A 5 47.81 30.98 47.93
CA LEU A 5 47.25 30.59 46.63
C LEU A 5 45.82 30.02 46.87
N TRP A 6 44.81 30.57 46.22
CA TRP A 6 43.47 29.98 46.12
C TRP A 6 43.37 29.14 44.86
N LEU A 7 43.22 27.82 45.03
CA LEU A 7 42.89 26.92 43.95
C LEU A 7 41.36 26.85 43.80
N SER A 8 40.83 27.38 42.71
CA SER A 8 39.42 27.26 42.33
C SER A 8 39.21 25.95 41.60
N LEU A 9 38.51 25.01 42.21
CA LEU A 9 38.02 23.78 41.57
C LEU A 9 36.79 24.14 40.73
N TRP A 10 36.89 24.02 39.42
CA TRP A 10 35.74 24.04 38.52
C TRP A 10 35.19 22.63 38.39
N ALA A 11 34.00 22.35 38.95
CA ALA A 11 33.29 21.10 38.76
C ALA A 11 32.57 21.14 37.39
N VAL A 12 33.05 20.36 36.43
CA VAL A 12 32.38 20.16 35.16
C VAL A 12 31.23 19.18 35.39
N VAL A 13 30.00 19.64 35.46
CA VAL A 13 28.81 18.79 35.44
C VAL A 13 28.56 18.35 33.99
N ALA A 14 28.95 17.10 33.70
CA ALA A 14 28.57 16.45 32.43
C ALA A 14 27.09 16.10 32.48
N MET A 15 26.24 16.90 31.82
CA MET A 15 24.86 16.52 31.54
C MET A 15 24.85 15.42 30.47
N MET A 16 24.72 14.17 30.90
CA MET A 16 24.35 13.06 30.01
C MET A 16 22.90 13.27 29.57
N GLY A 17 22.73 13.86 28.38
CA GLY A 17 21.44 13.92 27.70
C GLY A 17 21.00 12.50 27.35
N LEU A 18 19.99 11.99 28.06
CA LEU A 18 19.25 10.79 27.68
C LEU A 18 18.49 11.13 26.38
N GLY A 19 19.16 10.93 25.24
CA GLY A 19 18.52 10.93 23.92
C GLY A 19 17.54 9.78 23.86
N GLY A 20 16.29 10.02 24.25
CA GLY A 20 15.20 9.10 24.00
C GLY A 20 15.04 8.93 22.49
N THR A 21 15.50 7.83 21.92
CA THR A 21 15.11 7.42 20.57
C THR A 21 13.62 7.14 20.63
N SER A 22 12.80 8.08 20.14
CA SER A 22 11.39 7.79 19.89
C SER A 22 11.35 6.61 18.92
N ALA A 23 10.86 5.46 19.38
CA ALA A 23 10.62 4.32 18.51
C ALA A 23 9.67 4.79 17.41
N GLN A 24 10.20 4.92 16.20
CA GLN A 24 9.38 5.28 15.05
C GLN A 24 8.35 4.18 14.86
N ALA A 25 7.08 4.53 14.82
CA ALA A 25 6.01 3.57 14.66
C ALA A 25 6.25 2.74 13.40
N GLN A 26 6.31 1.41 13.55
CA GLN A 26 6.69 0.51 12.48
C GLN A 26 5.61 0.54 11.38
N MET A 27 6.04 0.75 10.13
CA MET A 27 5.16 0.71 8.96
C MET A 27 4.46 -0.66 8.86
N THR A 28 3.14 -0.63 8.68
CA THR A 28 2.30 -1.82 8.47
C THR A 28 1.44 -1.74 7.21
N PHE A 29 1.56 -0.64 6.47
CA PHE A 29 0.93 -0.39 5.17
C PHE A 29 1.87 0.41 4.27
N PHE A 30 1.91 0.05 2.99
CA PHE A 30 2.50 0.88 1.94
C PHE A 30 1.92 0.53 0.56
N VAL A 31 2.13 1.41 -0.43
CA VAL A 31 1.92 1.11 -1.84
C VAL A 31 3.27 0.74 -2.46
N THR A 32 3.33 -0.28 -3.30
CA THR A 32 4.59 -0.66 -3.97
C THR A 32 5.12 0.51 -4.80
N SER A 33 6.43 0.74 -4.75
CA SER A 33 7.09 1.81 -5.52
C SER A 33 7.27 1.45 -6.99
N VAL A 34 7.21 0.16 -7.31
CA VAL A 34 7.29 -0.40 -8.66
C VAL A 34 6.34 -1.58 -8.79
N GLY A 35 5.83 -1.81 -9.98
CA GLY A 35 5.15 -3.05 -10.33
C GLY A 35 6.15 -4.19 -10.49
N LYS A 36 5.65 -5.41 -10.62
CA LYS A 36 6.52 -6.59 -10.85
C LYS A 36 7.18 -6.61 -12.24
N GLY A 37 6.71 -5.76 -13.16
CA GLY A 37 7.29 -5.58 -14.49
C GLY A 37 6.68 -6.46 -15.58
N ASN A 38 5.77 -7.39 -15.25
CA ASN A 38 5.06 -8.24 -16.20
C ASN A 38 3.54 -7.98 -16.20
N GLY A 39 3.15 -6.69 -16.20
CA GLY A 39 1.74 -6.31 -16.11
C GLY A 39 1.09 -6.86 -14.84
N ALA A 40 -0.07 -7.51 -14.99
CA ALA A 40 -0.81 -8.13 -13.90
C ALA A 40 -0.46 -9.62 -13.68
N ASP A 41 0.52 -10.18 -14.42
CA ASP A 41 1.11 -11.47 -14.07
C ASP A 41 2.07 -11.33 -12.90
N LEU A 42 1.53 -11.54 -11.71
CA LEU A 42 2.23 -11.43 -10.44
C LEU A 42 2.78 -12.79 -9.96
N GLY A 43 2.48 -13.88 -10.68
CA GLY A 43 2.68 -15.25 -10.20
C GLY A 43 1.65 -15.62 -9.14
N GLY A 44 0.41 -15.18 -9.32
CA GLY A 44 -0.70 -15.36 -8.38
C GLY A 44 -0.54 -14.56 -7.07
N LEU A 45 -1.37 -14.90 -6.07
CA LEU A 45 -1.32 -14.25 -4.76
C LEU A 45 0.05 -14.43 -4.06
N ALA A 46 0.65 -15.60 -4.19
CA ALA A 46 1.94 -15.89 -3.57
C ALA A 46 3.06 -15.01 -4.14
N GLY A 47 3.09 -14.80 -5.45
CA GLY A 47 4.06 -13.92 -6.10
C GLY A 47 3.84 -12.44 -5.74
N ALA A 48 2.59 -12.02 -5.59
CA ALA A 48 2.24 -10.66 -5.13
C ALA A 48 2.68 -10.43 -3.68
N ASP A 49 2.44 -11.40 -2.79
CA ASP A 49 2.86 -11.33 -1.38
C ASP A 49 4.40 -11.28 -1.26
N ALA A 50 5.10 -12.10 -2.06
CA ALA A 50 6.56 -12.08 -2.10
C ALA A 50 7.10 -10.72 -2.59
N HIS A 51 6.43 -10.07 -3.56
CA HIS A 51 6.81 -8.74 -4.01
C HIS A 51 6.60 -7.68 -2.92
N CYS A 52 5.48 -7.71 -2.19
CA CYS A 52 5.24 -6.87 -1.02
C CYS A 52 6.34 -7.06 0.04
N LEU A 53 6.66 -8.30 0.39
CA LEU A 53 7.70 -8.62 1.37
C LEU A 53 9.08 -8.12 0.94
N ALA A 54 9.44 -8.30 -0.34
CA ALA A 54 10.73 -7.86 -0.86
C ALA A 54 10.89 -6.34 -0.75
N LEU A 55 9.85 -5.56 -1.15
CA LEU A 55 9.87 -4.11 -1.05
C LEU A 55 9.80 -3.60 0.40
N ALA A 56 9.07 -4.28 1.27
CA ALA A 56 9.04 -3.97 2.70
C ALA A 56 10.43 -4.15 3.34
N LYS A 57 11.13 -5.26 3.04
CA LYS A 57 12.51 -5.50 3.50
C LYS A 57 13.48 -4.46 2.95
N ALA A 58 13.38 -4.09 1.68
CA ALA A 58 14.20 -3.04 1.08
C ALA A 58 13.97 -1.67 1.75
N ALA A 59 12.76 -1.43 2.29
CA ALA A 59 12.43 -0.27 3.11
C ALA A 59 12.81 -0.39 4.59
N GLY A 60 13.50 -1.46 4.99
CA GLY A 60 13.98 -1.69 6.37
C GLY A 60 12.95 -2.33 7.31
N SER A 61 11.82 -2.84 6.80
CA SER A 61 10.85 -3.55 7.64
C SER A 61 11.41 -4.89 8.11
N THR A 62 11.22 -5.20 9.38
CA THR A 62 11.52 -6.50 9.97
C THR A 62 10.32 -7.46 10.00
N LEU A 63 9.14 -6.96 9.65
CA LEU A 63 7.92 -7.78 9.58
C LEU A 63 7.95 -8.70 8.37
N THR A 64 7.39 -9.89 8.50
CA THR A 64 7.47 -10.96 7.48
C THR A 64 6.13 -11.37 6.89
N ASN A 65 5.02 -11.03 7.53
CA ASN A 65 3.66 -11.41 7.13
C ASN A 65 2.98 -10.36 6.24
N TRP A 66 3.71 -9.81 5.28
CA TRP A 66 3.18 -8.88 4.30
C TRP A 66 2.26 -9.58 3.30
N ARG A 67 1.12 -8.97 3.00
CA ARG A 67 0.13 -9.44 2.04
C ARG A 67 -0.24 -8.33 1.07
N ALA A 68 -0.35 -8.68 -0.19
CA ALA A 68 -0.97 -7.81 -1.19
C ALA A 68 -2.49 -7.82 -1.00
N TYR A 69 -3.12 -6.65 -1.06
CA TYR A 69 -4.57 -6.50 -1.04
C TYR A 69 -5.13 -6.86 -2.42
N LEU A 70 -5.35 -8.13 -2.63
CA LEU A 70 -5.82 -8.69 -3.90
C LEU A 70 -6.91 -9.73 -3.65
N SER A 71 -8.02 -9.62 -4.38
CA SER A 71 -9.00 -10.70 -4.50
C SER A 71 -8.67 -11.63 -5.65
N THR A 72 -9.22 -12.83 -5.60
CA THR A 72 -9.26 -13.76 -6.75
C THR A 72 -10.69 -14.18 -6.99
N THR A 73 -10.96 -14.70 -8.19
CA THR A 73 -12.24 -15.32 -8.55
C THR A 73 -12.00 -16.79 -8.89
N GLU A 74 -12.90 -17.68 -8.48
CA GLU A 74 -12.84 -19.06 -8.93
C GLU A 74 -13.12 -19.16 -10.44
N PRO A 75 -12.48 -20.09 -11.15
CA PRO A 75 -12.89 -20.43 -12.50
C PRO A 75 -14.36 -20.87 -12.49
N GLY A 76 -15.24 -20.07 -13.13
CA GLY A 76 -16.68 -20.28 -13.07
C GLY A 76 -17.43 -19.37 -12.09
N GLY A 77 -16.74 -18.54 -11.30
CA GLY A 77 -17.32 -17.40 -10.56
C GLY A 77 -18.09 -17.73 -9.29
N THR A 78 -17.91 -18.92 -8.71
CA THR A 78 -18.71 -19.36 -7.56
C THR A 78 -18.07 -19.05 -6.21
N GLU A 79 -16.76 -19.08 -6.10
CA GLU A 79 -16.04 -18.72 -4.88
C GLU A 79 -14.71 -18.03 -5.25
N GLY A 80 -14.23 -17.15 -4.40
CA GLY A 80 -12.96 -16.47 -4.58
C GLY A 80 -12.33 -16.12 -3.24
N VAL A 81 -11.11 -15.65 -3.27
CA VAL A 81 -10.44 -15.11 -2.10
C VAL A 81 -10.76 -13.63 -1.99
N ASN A 82 -11.22 -13.18 -0.84
CA ASN A 82 -11.47 -11.77 -0.58
C ASN A 82 -10.18 -11.07 -0.17
N ALA A 83 -9.88 -9.93 -0.75
CA ALA A 83 -8.72 -9.13 -0.37
C ALA A 83 -8.75 -8.74 1.11
N ARG A 84 -9.93 -8.37 1.64
CA ARG A 84 -10.12 -7.97 3.03
C ARG A 84 -9.76 -9.05 4.04
N ASP A 85 -9.96 -10.32 3.70
CA ASP A 85 -9.73 -11.44 4.60
C ASP A 85 -8.25 -11.86 4.66
N ARG A 86 -7.43 -11.34 3.73
CA ARG A 86 -6.00 -11.65 3.63
C ARG A 86 -5.10 -10.76 4.47
N ILE A 87 -5.56 -9.56 4.81
CA ILE A 87 -4.70 -8.51 5.36
C ILE A 87 -4.74 -8.39 6.90
N GLY A 88 -5.45 -9.29 7.59
CA GLY A 88 -5.57 -9.26 9.06
C GLY A 88 -6.66 -8.27 9.53
N LYS A 89 -6.51 -7.77 10.76
CA LYS A 89 -7.56 -6.97 11.42
C LYS A 89 -7.21 -5.50 11.58
N GLY A 90 -5.95 -5.11 11.38
CA GLY A 90 -5.43 -3.77 11.65
C GLY A 90 -4.99 -3.56 13.10
N PRO A 91 -4.61 -2.38 13.54
CA PRO A 91 -4.56 -1.16 12.72
C PRO A 91 -3.38 -1.13 11.73
N TRP A 92 -3.50 -0.28 10.71
CA TRP A 92 -2.43 -0.09 9.73
C TRP A 92 -1.99 1.37 9.64
N GLN A 93 -0.68 1.57 9.54
CA GLN A 93 -0.05 2.87 9.40
C GLN A 93 1.02 2.86 8.31
N ASN A 94 1.19 3.99 7.66
CA ASN A 94 2.17 4.15 6.59
C ASN A 94 3.60 4.40 7.12
N ALA A 95 4.56 4.57 6.20
CA ALA A 95 5.98 4.79 6.51
C ALA A 95 6.27 6.08 7.30
N LYS A 96 5.31 7.01 7.41
CA LYS A 96 5.41 8.21 8.27
C LYS A 96 4.66 8.06 9.59
N GLY A 97 4.12 6.87 9.91
CA GLY A 97 3.34 6.62 11.10
C GLY A 97 1.89 7.15 11.04
N ALA A 98 1.45 7.68 9.89
CA ALA A 98 0.06 8.11 9.75
C ALA A 98 -0.87 6.89 9.69
N MET A 99 -1.87 6.88 10.54
CA MET A 99 -2.92 5.84 10.57
C MET A 99 -3.69 5.85 9.25
N ILE A 100 -3.77 4.71 8.59
CA ILE A 100 -4.57 4.48 7.38
C ILE A 100 -5.97 4.02 7.76
N ALA A 101 -6.06 3.02 8.62
CA ALA A 101 -7.32 2.52 9.16
C ALA A 101 -7.07 1.76 10.47
N LYS A 102 -8.07 1.81 11.37
CA LYS A 102 -8.02 1.15 12.68
C LYS A 102 -8.44 -0.32 12.62
N SER A 103 -9.21 -0.69 11.61
CA SER A 103 -9.78 -2.02 11.44
C SER A 103 -10.20 -2.27 9.99
N ILE A 104 -10.60 -3.50 9.66
CA ILE A 104 -11.21 -3.85 8.37
C ILE A 104 -12.45 -3.00 8.08
N ALA A 105 -13.32 -2.81 9.05
CA ALA A 105 -14.53 -2.01 8.89
C ALA A 105 -14.19 -0.53 8.61
N ASP A 106 -13.20 0.02 9.31
CA ASP A 106 -12.74 1.38 9.09
C ASP A 106 -12.08 1.54 7.70
N LEU A 107 -11.26 0.57 7.28
CA LEU A 107 -10.60 0.59 5.96
C LEU A 107 -11.61 0.62 4.80
N HIS A 108 -12.74 -0.06 4.91
CA HIS A 108 -13.78 -0.11 3.88
C HIS A 108 -14.90 0.92 4.09
N SER A 109 -14.73 1.84 5.04
CA SER A 109 -15.63 2.99 5.25
C SER A 109 -15.16 4.22 4.49
N ASP A 110 -16.03 5.22 4.39
CA ASP A 110 -15.67 6.53 3.80
C ASP A 110 -14.68 7.34 4.68
N SER A 111 -14.50 6.95 5.95
CA SER A 111 -13.65 7.63 6.92
C SER A 111 -12.20 7.12 6.95
N ASN A 112 -11.84 6.09 6.18
CA ASN A 112 -10.45 5.66 6.10
C ASN A 112 -9.54 6.78 5.58
N ASN A 113 -8.29 6.77 6.02
CA ASN A 113 -7.32 7.83 5.69
C ASN A 113 -6.41 7.44 4.51
N LEU A 114 -6.89 6.65 3.55
CA LEU A 114 -6.15 6.34 2.33
C LEU A 114 -6.43 7.44 1.30
N THR A 115 -5.46 8.32 1.10
CA THR A 115 -5.52 9.51 0.24
C THR A 115 -4.19 9.67 -0.51
N LYS A 116 -4.10 10.62 -1.46
CA LYS A 116 -2.84 10.95 -2.15
C LYS A 116 -1.69 11.25 -1.18
N GLN A 117 -1.96 11.87 -0.03
CA GLN A 117 -0.96 12.26 0.96
C GLN A 117 -0.51 11.11 1.86
N THR A 118 -1.35 10.08 1.99
CA THR A 118 -1.11 8.95 2.92
C THR A 118 -0.82 7.63 2.22
N ALA A 119 -1.17 7.49 0.92
CA ALA A 119 -0.79 6.36 0.07
C ALA A 119 0.70 6.48 -0.30
N LEU A 120 1.55 6.16 0.69
CA LEU A 120 2.99 6.28 0.57
C LEU A 120 3.62 4.95 0.17
N THR A 121 4.75 5.03 -0.52
CA THR A 121 5.63 3.86 -0.72
C THR A 121 6.36 3.51 0.58
N GLY A 122 7.07 2.39 0.60
CA GLY A 122 7.90 1.98 1.74
C GLY A 122 9.01 3.00 2.07
N SER A 123 9.62 3.62 1.05
CA SER A 123 10.34 4.90 1.19
C SER A 123 9.30 5.99 1.13
N PRO A 124 9.16 6.91 2.11
CA PRO A 124 7.94 7.69 2.36
C PRO A 124 7.63 8.76 1.30
N PHE A 125 7.52 8.34 0.04
CA PHE A 125 7.11 9.15 -1.10
C PHE A 125 5.66 8.81 -1.49
N SER A 126 4.88 9.83 -1.83
CA SER A 126 3.53 9.64 -2.37
C SER A 126 3.58 8.97 -3.74
N VAL A 127 2.63 8.09 -4.00
CA VAL A 127 2.39 7.55 -5.35
C VAL A 127 1.88 8.68 -6.24
N SER A 128 2.38 8.75 -7.47
CA SER A 128 1.92 9.73 -8.45
C SER A 128 0.45 9.50 -8.77
N GLY A 129 -0.31 10.59 -8.77
CA GLY A 129 -1.75 10.57 -8.95
C GLY A 129 -2.21 11.40 -10.13
N ARG A 130 -3.53 11.58 -10.22
CA ARG A 130 -4.14 12.41 -11.24
C ARG A 130 -3.63 13.84 -11.15
N GLY A 131 -3.22 14.39 -12.31
CA GLY A 131 -2.65 15.74 -12.40
C GLY A 131 -1.13 15.80 -12.24
N ASP A 132 -0.48 14.73 -11.85
CA ASP A 132 0.98 14.63 -11.87
C ASP A 132 1.48 14.32 -13.30
N PRO A 133 2.75 14.62 -13.63
CA PRO A 133 3.30 14.39 -14.97
C PRO A 133 3.19 12.92 -15.43
N VAL A 134 3.27 11.98 -14.49
CA VAL A 134 3.03 10.56 -14.73
C VAL A 134 1.95 10.11 -13.76
N ASN A 135 0.85 9.57 -14.28
CA ASN A 135 -0.23 9.05 -13.44
C ASN A 135 -0.04 7.54 -13.20
N THR A 136 0.02 7.13 -11.92
CA THR A 136 0.15 5.72 -11.50
C THR A 136 -0.82 5.36 -10.37
N HIS A 137 -1.93 6.11 -10.26
CA HIS A 137 -2.86 5.99 -9.13
C HIS A 137 -3.75 4.74 -9.16
N ASP A 138 -3.84 4.06 -10.30
CA ASP A 138 -4.58 2.79 -10.44
C ASP A 138 -3.79 1.68 -9.78
N ILE A 139 -4.27 1.21 -8.64
CA ILE A 139 -3.67 0.11 -7.88
C ILE A 139 -4.50 -1.15 -8.12
N LEU A 140 -3.84 -2.26 -8.44
CA LEU A 140 -4.50 -3.55 -8.66
C LEU A 140 -5.14 -4.07 -7.37
N THR A 141 -6.40 -4.51 -7.44
CA THR A 141 -7.15 -5.04 -6.28
C THR A 141 -8.01 -6.25 -6.61
N GLY A 142 -8.67 -6.27 -7.77
CA GLY A 142 -9.63 -7.32 -8.13
C GLY A 142 -10.86 -7.38 -7.22
N SER A 143 -11.14 -6.31 -6.46
CA SER A 143 -12.11 -6.31 -5.37
C SER A 143 -13.32 -5.44 -5.69
N ASP A 144 -14.45 -5.76 -5.06
CA ASP A 144 -15.57 -4.85 -4.89
C ASP A 144 -15.27 -3.78 -3.82
N PRO A 145 -16.15 -2.78 -3.59
CA PRO A 145 -15.93 -1.75 -2.59
C PRO A 145 -15.77 -2.28 -1.15
N GLU A 146 -16.39 -3.38 -0.84
CA GLU A 146 -16.37 -4.02 0.48
C GLU A 146 -15.13 -4.90 0.69
N GLY A 147 -14.27 -5.03 -0.34
CA GLY A 147 -13.04 -5.84 -0.32
C GLY A 147 -13.27 -7.32 -0.54
N MET A 148 -14.45 -7.67 -1.02
CA MET A 148 -14.78 -9.03 -1.45
C MET A 148 -14.28 -9.27 -2.87
N PHE A 149 -14.22 -10.52 -3.31
CA PHE A 149 -14.01 -10.79 -4.74
C PHE A 149 -15.18 -10.23 -5.57
N SER A 150 -14.86 -9.71 -6.74
CA SER A 150 -15.88 -9.11 -7.61
C SER A 150 -16.74 -10.18 -8.28
N THR A 151 -18.05 -10.03 -8.18
CA THR A 151 -19.04 -10.83 -8.91
C THR A 151 -19.45 -10.18 -10.24
N ALA A 152 -18.82 -9.05 -10.64
CA ALA A 152 -18.99 -8.49 -11.96
C ALA A 152 -18.57 -9.52 -13.02
N GLY A 153 -19.38 -9.70 -14.06
CA GLY A 153 -19.10 -10.70 -15.08
C GLY A 153 -17.75 -10.48 -15.78
N GLY A 154 -17.12 -11.59 -16.22
CA GLY A 154 -15.84 -11.58 -16.91
C GLY A 154 -14.61 -11.69 -15.99
N ASP A 155 -13.44 -11.46 -16.57
CA ASP A 155 -12.17 -11.48 -15.84
C ASP A 155 -11.96 -10.15 -15.09
N THR A 156 -11.90 -10.20 -13.77
CA THR A 156 -11.72 -9.03 -12.90
C THR A 156 -10.38 -9.05 -12.16
N THR A 157 -9.53 -10.06 -12.43
CA THR A 157 -8.29 -10.34 -11.69
C THR A 157 -7.13 -10.72 -12.61
N CYS A 158 -7.24 -10.51 -13.92
CA CYS A 158 -6.26 -10.96 -14.89
C CYS A 158 -5.89 -12.45 -14.70
N GLY A 159 -6.92 -13.30 -14.67
CA GLY A 159 -6.76 -14.75 -14.48
C GLY A 159 -6.11 -15.07 -13.13
N ASN A 160 -6.60 -14.46 -12.08
CA ASN A 160 -6.05 -14.62 -10.73
C ASN A 160 -4.56 -14.25 -10.64
N TRP A 161 -4.21 -13.13 -11.28
CA TRP A 161 -2.86 -12.53 -11.25
C TRP A 161 -1.79 -13.40 -11.95
N THR A 162 -2.20 -14.07 -13.02
CA THR A 162 -1.31 -14.95 -13.83
C THR A 162 -1.26 -14.57 -15.31
N LYS A 163 -1.93 -13.47 -15.71
CA LYS A 163 -1.97 -13.01 -17.10
C LYS A 163 -1.30 -11.65 -17.28
N SER A 164 -0.59 -11.49 -18.40
CA SER A 164 0.02 -10.24 -18.85
C SER A 164 -0.41 -9.82 -20.27
N GLY A 165 -1.52 -10.34 -20.77
CA GLY A 165 -2.09 -10.07 -22.10
C GLY A 165 -3.53 -9.61 -22.02
N ASP A 166 -4.43 -10.38 -22.62
CA ASP A 166 -5.87 -10.14 -22.61
C ASP A 166 -6.48 -10.40 -21.23
N GLY A 167 -7.62 -9.77 -20.97
CA GLY A 167 -8.33 -9.84 -19.71
C GLY A 167 -8.59 -8.45 -19.12
N SER A 168 -8.90 -8.42 -17.86
CA SER A 168 -9.08 -7.18 -17.09
C SER A 168 -8.81 -7.45 -15.62
N ALA A 169 -8.47 -6.41 -14.88
CA ALA A 169 -8.44 -6.41 -13.42
C ALA A 169 -9.15 -5.16 -12.89
N ILE A 170 -9.86 -5.29 -11.78
CA ILE A 170 -10.37 -4.13 -11.06
C ILE A 170 -9.20 -3.43 -10.38
N VAL A 171 -9.21 -2.09 -10.47
CA VAL A 171 -8.27 -1.19 -9.79
C VAL A 171 -8.99 -0.23 -8.88
N GLY A 172 -8.27 0.33 -7.91
CA GLY A 172 -8.70 1.44 -7.09
C GLY A 172 -7.76 2.64 -7.24
N HIS A 173 -8.28 3.84 -6.97
CA HIS A 173 -7.53 5.09 -7.07
C HIS A 173 -6.88 5.45 -5.73
N SER A 174 -5.56 5.37 -5.63
CA SER A 174 -4.82 5.68 -4.40
C SER A 174 -4.96 7.14 -3.94
N ASP A 175 -5.28 8.04 -4.86
CA ASP A 175 -5.52 9.47 -4.60
C ASP A 175 -7.00 9.84 -4.49
N ARG A 176 -7.91 8.86 -4.66
CA ARG A 176 -9.37 9.04 -4.69
C ARG A 176 -9.86 10.07 -5.72
N GLN A 177 -9.18 10.20 -6.84
CA GLN A 177 -9.52 11.11 -7.92
C GLN A 177 -9.76 10.34 -9.21
N GLY A 178 -10.73 10.80 -10.01
CA GLY A 178 -11.03 10.21 -11.31
C GLY A 178 -11.50 11.26 -12.31
N LEU A 179 -11.97 10.79 -13.47
CA LEU A 179 -12.47 11.67 -14.54
C LEU A 179 -13.75 12.41 -14.16
N LYS A 180 -14.52 11.87 -13.23
CA LYS A 180 -15.76 12.43 -12.70
C LYS A 180 -15.79 12.31 -11.19
N ASP A 181 -16.52 13.19 -10.53
CA ASP A 181 -16.73 13.12 -9.09
C ASP A 181 -17.89 12.16 -8.77
N THR A 182 -17.62 10.86 -8.85
CA THR A 182 -18.56 9.78 -8.53
C THR A 182 -17.98 8.87 -7.45
N ARG A 183 -18.84 8.10 -6.78
CA ARG A 183 -18.41 7.12 -5.76
C ARG A 183 -17.35 6.16 -6.33
N HIS A 184 -17.54 5.62 -7.52
CA HIS A 184 -16.57 4.71 -8.15
C HIS A 184 -15.22 5.39 -8.37
N MET A 185 -15.21 6.59 -8.92
CA MET A 185 -13.97 7.32 -9.19
C MET A 185 -13.23 7.76 -7.93
N ARG A 186 -13.89 7.78 -6.77
CA ARG A 186 -13.29 8.03 -5.45
C ARG A 186 -12.98 6.76 -4.67
N SER A 187 -13.23 5.59 -5.24
CA SER A 187 -12.95 4.34 -4.56
C SER A 187 -11.47 4.01 -4.58
N TRP A 188 -10.89 3.78 -3.43
CA TRP A 188 -9.49 3.39 -3.30
C TRP A 188 -9.23 1.95 -3.75
N ASN A 189 -10.25 1.08 -3.76
CA ASN A 189 -10.11 -0.35 -4.03
C ASN A 189 -10.99 -0.88 -5.17
N SER A 190 -11.99 -0.12 -5.65
CA SER A 190 -12.95 -0.61 -6.64
C SER A 190 -13.47 0.52 -7.53
N SER A 191 -12.60 1.01 -8.42
CA SER A 191 -12.93 2.14 -9.29
C SER A 191 -13.40 1.69 -10.67
N HIS A 192 -12.57 0.99 -11.43
CA HIS A 192 -12.87 0.50 -12.76
C HIS A 192 -12.01 -0.71 -13.14
N GLY A 193 -12.31 -1.33 -14.29
CA GLY A 193 -11.48 -2.36 -14.89
C GLY A 193 -10.34 -1.78 -15.75
N THR A 194 -9.25 -2.51 -15.86
CA THR A 194 -8.16 -2.21 -16.80
C THR A 194 -8.56 -2.59 -18.23
N ARG A 195 -7.89 -2.00 -19.24
CA ARG A 195 -8.11 -2.34 -20.66
C ARG A 195 -7.55 -3.70 -21.04
N GLY A 196 -6.72 -4.28 -20.20
CA GLY A 196 -6.06 -5.55 -20.37
C GLY A 196 -5.06 -5.78 -19.25
N CYS A 197 -4.32 -6.88 -19.30
CA CYS A 197 -3.44 -7.32 -18.24
C CYS A 197 -1.96 -7.02 -18.52
N SER A 198 -1.60 -6.58 -19.74
CA SER A 198 -0.22 -6.20 -20.07
C SER A 198 0.22 -4.93 -19.37
N GLN A 199 1.53 -4.77 -19.15
CA GLN A 199 2.08 -3.54 -18.56
C GLN A 199 1.65 -2.29 -19.34
N ALA A 200 1.62 -2.34 -20.67
CA ALA A 200 1.18 -1.24 -21.53
C ALA A 200 -0.31 -0.91 -21.30
N ASN A 201 -1.17 -1.93 -21.14
CA ASN A 201 -2.59 -1.73 -20.86
C ASN A 201 -2.82 -1.12 -19.47
N LEU A 202 -2.06 -1.55 -18.46
CA LEU A 202 -2.13 -0.95 -17.12
C LEU A 202 -1.71 0.53 -17.15
N VAL A 203 -0.62 0.87 -17.84
CA VAL A 203 -0.16 2.26 -18.01
C VAL A 203 -1.21 3.09 -18.75
N SER A 204 -1.87 2.55 -19.77
CA SER A 204 -2.86 3.27 -20.57
C SER A 204 -4.13 3.66 -19.80
N THR A 205 -4.38 3.07 -18.64
CA THR A 205 -5.51 3.40 -17.76
C THR A 205 -5.14 4.25 -16.56
N GLY A 206 -3.84 4.50 -16.31
CA GLY A 206 -3.38 5.31 -15.19
C GLY A 206 -2.70 4.51 -14.08
N GLY A 207 -2.29 3.27 -14.39
CA GLY A 207 -1.60 2.40 -13.46
C GLY A 207 -0.14 2.13 -13.83
N ALA A 208 0.51 1.32 -13.02
CA ALA A 208 1.87 0.82 -13.26
C ALA A 208 2.05 -0.62 -12.74
N GLY A 209 0.94 -1.33 -12.48
CA GLY A 209 0.98 -2.65 -11.85
C GLY A 209 1.32 -2.59 -10.35
N LEU A 210 0.99 -1.49 -9.69
CA LEU A 210 1.24 -1.29 -8.26
C LEU A 210 0.23 -2.03 -7.40
N LEU A 211 0.64 -2.33 -6.15
CA LEU A 211 -0.14 -3.06 -5.15
C LEU A 211 -0.21 -2.28 -3.84
N TYR A 212 -1.32 -2.42 -3.12
CA TYR A 212 -1.37 -2.11 -1.70
C TYR A 212 -0.83 -3.30 -0.90
N CYS A 213 0.09 -3.04 0.01
CA CYS A 213 0.71 -4.03 0.86
C CYS A 213 0.36 -3.76 2.32
N PHE A 214 -0.14 -4.78 3.02
CA PHE A 214 -0.53 -4.72 4.42
C PHE A 214 0.18 -5.81 5.23
N VAL A 215 0.47 -5.54 6.49
CA VAL A 215 0.85 -6.57 7.44
C VAL A 215 -0.41 -7.28 7.90
N ALA A 216 -0.48 -8.59 7.68
CA ALA A 216 -1.57 -9.44 8.17
C ALA A 216 -1.29 -9.79 9.65
N ASN A 217 -2.08 -9.26 10.56
CA ASN A 217 -1.98 -9.40 12.02
C ASN A 217 -3.22 -10.07 12.62
#